data_00e6e4e492eecf60b98a5fe13db30d3a
#
_entry.id   00e6e4e492eecf60b98a5fe13db30d3a
#
_cell.length_a   1.000
_cell.length_b   1.000
_cell.length_c   1.000
_cell.angle_alpha   90.00
_cell.angle_beta   90.00
_cell.angle_gamma   90.00
#
_symmetry.space_group_name_H-M   'P 1'
#
loop_
_entity.id
_entity.type
_entity.pdbx_description
1 polymer ?
#
loop_
_entity_poly.entity_id
_entity_poly.type
_entity_poly.pdbx_seq_one_letter_code
_entity_poly.pdbx_strand_id
1 'polypeptide(L)'
;MGSDASLLPGTLDLLILKAVSLGPLHGYGILLRIEQISGDALTIEQGALYPALARLERQGLLAAEWGTSENNRRAKFYRLTAAGRRRLREETDGWQKLVTVMTAALNATPEEL
;
A
#
# COMPACT_ATOMS: atom_id res chain seq x y z
N MET A 1 -8.40 1.81 -20.83
CA MET A 1 -8.42 1.96 -20.18
C MET A 1 -8.14 2.30 -19.24
N GLY A 2 -8.34 2.85 -19.25
CA GLY A 2 -8.04 3.40 -18.07
C GLY A 2 -7.88 2.48 -17.11
N SER A 3 -7.59 1.85 -17.38
CA SER A 3 -7.20 0.84 -16.66
C SER A 3 -6.90 1.09 -15.26
N ASP A 4 -6.53 2.25 -14.90
CA ASP A 4 -6.14 2.49 -13.54
C ASP A 4 -7.35 2.80 -12.71
N ALA A 5 -7.65 1.93 -11.81
CA ALA A 5 -8.66 2.22 -10.83
C ALA A 5 -8.22 3.43 -10.03
N SER A 6 -9.12 4.38 -9.86
CA SER A 6 -8.88 5.45 -8.91
C SER A 6 -8.86 4.85 -7.52
N LEU A 7 -7.78 5.05 -6.81
CA LEU A 7 -7.66 4.51 -5.48
C LEU A 7 -8.51 5.31 -4.50
N LEU A 8 -9.24 4.61 -3.67
CA LEU A 8 -9.97 5.24 -2.58
C LEU A 8 -8.97 5.81 -1.57
N PRO A 9 -9.36 6.87 -0.84
CA PRO A 9 -8.48 7.40 0.20
C PRO A 9 -8.02 6.30 1.14
N GLY A 10 -6.75 6.30 1.44
CA GLY A 10 -6.16 5.33 2.37
C GLY A 10 -5.72 4.03 1.74
N THR A 11 -6.19 3.69 0.53
CA THR A 11 -5.80 2.42 -0.08
C THR A 11 -4.34 2.39 -0.49
N LEU A 12 -3.81 3.51 -0.97
CA LEU A 12 -2.38 3.57 -1.32
C LEU A 12 -1.52 3.35 -0.08
N ASP A 13 -1.89 3.96 1.04
CA ASP A 13 -1.14 3.79 2.29
C ASP A 13 -1.12 2.32 2.71
N LEU A 14 -2.24 1.63 2.63
CA LEU A 14 -2.31 0.21 2.98
C LEU A 14 -1.44 -0.63 2.04
N LEU A 15 -1.45 -0.33 0.75
CA LEU A 15 -0.61 -1.03 -0.21
C LEU A 15 0.87 -0.82 0.07
N ILE A 16 1.26 0.41 0.44
CA ILE A 16 2.65 0.71 0.80
C ILE A 16 3.05 -0.09 2.04
N LEU A 17 2.23 -0.05 3.09
CA LEU A 17 2.53 -0.78 4.31
C LEU A 17 2.69 -2.27 4.04
N LYS A 18 1.81 -2.84 3.22
CA LYS A 18 1.91 -4.25 2.86
C LYS A 18 3.19 -4.53 2.08
N ALA A 19 3.50 -3.71 1.09
CA ALA A 19 4.70 -3.92 0.27
C ALA A 19 5.96 -3.91 1.13
N VAL A 20 6.07 -2.97 2.05
CA VAL A 20 7.24 -2.84 2.92
C VAL A 20 7.28 -3.95 3.97
N SER A 21 6.13 -4.49 4.35
CA SER A 21 6.07 -5.60 5.31
C SER A 21 6.76 -6.86 4.79
N LEU A 22 6.91 -6.97 3.47
CA LEU A 22 7.55 -8.12 2.85
C LEU A 22 9.06 -7.99 2.77
N GLY A 23 9.60 -6.87 3.22
CA GLY A 23 11.02 -6.60 3.27
C GLY A 23 11.30 -5.15 2.96
N PRO A 24 12.42 -4.59 3.47
CA PRO A 24 12.76 -3.21 3.20
C PRO A 24 12.96 -2.94 1.71
N LEU A 25 12.51 -1.75 1.27
CA LEU A 25 12.61 -1.34 -0.13
C LEU A 25 12.81 0.16 -0.23
N HIS A 26 13.49 0.58 -1.29
CA HIS A 26 13.49 2.00 -1.67
C HIS A 26 12.19 2.32 -2.41
N GLY A 27 11.93 3.61 -2.65
CA GLY A 27 10.65 4.06 -3.21
C GLY A 27 10.28 3.39 -4.52
N TYR A 28 11.22 3.35 -5.46
CA TYR A 28 10.95 2.71 -6.75
C TYR A 28 10.64 1.22 -6.59
N GLY A 29 11.35 0.56 -5.68
CA GLY A 29 11.09 -0.84 -5.38
C GLY A 29 9.71 -1.07 -4.80
N ILE A 30 9.22 -0.14 -3.96
CA ILE A 30 7.87 -0.21 -3.42
C ILE A 30 6.85 -0.11 -4.55
N LEU A 31 7.05 0.84 -5.46
CA LEU A 31 6.16 1.02 -6.59
C LEU A 31 6.08 -0.25 -7.43
N LEU A 32 7.22 -0.82 -7.77
CA LEU A 32 7.26 -2.04 -8.56
C LEU A 32 6.59 -3.22 -7.83
N ARG A 33 6.80 -3.31 -6.52
CA ARG A 33 6.19 -4.40 -5.75
C ARG A 33 4.68 -4.29 -5.72
N ILE A 34 4.14 -3.08 -5.59
CA ILE A 34 2.70 -2.88 -5.63
C ILE A 34 2.12 -3.28 -6.98
N GLU A 35 2.79 -2.87 -8.06
CA GLU A 35 2.35 -3.25 -9.40
C GLU A 35 2.39 -4.77 -9.58
N GLN A 36 3.43 -5.39 -9.10
CA GLN A 36 3.59 -6.84 -9.17
C GLN A 36 2.51 -7.58 -8.38
N ILE A 37 2.25 -7.13 -7.16
CA ILE A 37 1.23 -7.74 -6.29
C ILE A 37 -0.15 -7.63 -6.95
N SER A 38 -0.43 -6.52 -7.61
CA SER A 38 -1.73 -6.30 -8.25
C SER A 38 -1.86 -7.00 -9.60
N GLY A 39 -0.82 -7.68 -10.06
CA GLY A 39 -0.82 -8.30 -11.38
C GLY A 39 -0.93 -7.24 -12.47
N ASP A 40 -0.32 -6.10 -12.25
CA ASP A 40 -0.34 -4.94 -13.14
C ASP A 40 -1.72 -4.31 -13.32
N ALA A 41 -2.65 -4.63 -12.44
CA ALA A 41 -3.98 -4.00 -12.45
C ALA A 41 -3.92 -2.55 -11.98
N LEU A 42 -2.88 -2.19 -11.22
CA LEU A 42 -2.69 -0.83 -10.72
C LEU A 42 -1.37 -0.28 -11.21
N THR A 43 -1.39 0.98 -11.63
CA THR A 43 -0.19 1.74 -11.91
C THR A 43 -0.14 2.89 -10.93
N ILE A 44 0.92 2.95 -10.14
CA ILE A 44 1.09 3.99 -9.13
C ILE A 44 2.04 5.04 -9.67
N GLU A 45 1.57 6.28 -9.73
CA GLU A 45 2.42 7.36 -10.19
C GLU A 45 3.36 7.81 -9.08
N GLN A 46 4.59 8.15 -9.46
CA GLN A 46 5.58 8.60 -8.50
C GLN A 46 5.12 9.86 -7.77
N GLY A 47 4.34 10.71 -8.47
CA GLY A 47 3.80 11.91 -7.85
C GLY A 47 2.85 11.64 -6.69
N ALA A 48 2.23 10.46 -6.64
CA ALA A 48 1.38 10.07 -5.52
C ALA A 48 2.18 9.28 -4.48
N LEU A 49 3.15 8.49 -4.92
CA LEU A 49 3.90 7.60 -4.04
C LEU A 49 4.77 8.35 -3.04
N TYR A 50 5.62 9.26 -3.52
CA TYR A 50 6.60 9.89 -2.64
C TYR A 50 5.99 10.77 -1.56
N PRO A 51 4.93 11.55 -1.82
CA PRO A 51 4.25 12.25 -0.72
C PRO A 51 3.65 11.30 0.31
N ALA A 52 3.13 10.13 -0.12
CA ALA A 52 2.58 9.15 0.79
C ALA A 52 3.69 8.56 1.68
N LEU A 53 4.84 8.24 1.10
CA LEU A 53 5.98 7.75 1.88
C LEU A 53 6.43 8.77 2.92
N ALA A 54 6.51 10.04 2.54
CA ALA A 54 6.90 11.10 3.47
C ALA A 54 5.89 11.21 4.62
N ARG A 55 4.61 11.14 4.31
CA ARG A 55 3.56 11.20 5.33
C ARG A 55 3.63 10.04 6.30
N LEU A 56 3.78 8.81 5.77
CA LEU A 56 3.86 7.62 6.60
C LEU A 56 5.09 7.63 7.49
N GLU A 57 6.20 8.15 6.98
CA GLU A 57 7.41 8.31 7.78
C GLU A 57 7.18 9.32 8.91
N ARG A 58 6.55 10.46 8.61
CA ARG A 58 6.24 11.47 9.63
C ARG A 58 5.31 10.93 10.70
N GLN A 59 4.40 10.03 10.31
CA GLN A 59 3.47 9.40 11.26
C GLN A 59 4.12 8.29 12.08
N GLY A 60 5.40 7.99 11.82
CA GLY A 60 6.10 6.97 12.56
C GLY A 60 5.74 5.54 12.17
N LEU A 61 5.08 5.36 11.03
CA LEU A 61 4.69 4.04 10.55
C LEU A 61 5.78 3.39 9.69
N LEU A 62 6.61 4.22 9.06
CA LEU A 62 7.79 3.81 8.33
C LEU A 62 9.00 4.46 8.93
N ALA A 63 10.11 3.73 8.96
CA ALA A 63 11.43 4.28 9.25
C ALA A 63 12.26 4.13 7.98
N ALA A 64 13.17 5.07 7.78
CA ALA A 64 13.95 5.08 6.56
C ALA A 64 15.43 5.24 6.89
N GLU A 65 16.28 4.64 6.05
CA GLU A 65 17.71 4.86 6.17
C GLU A 65 18.33 4.79 4.78
N TRP A 66 19.40 5.51 4.60
CA TRP A 66 20.08 5.54 3.33
C TRP A 66 20.95 4.31 3.15
N GLY A 67 20.95 3.79 1.94
CA GLY A 67 21.72 2.62 1.56
C GLY A 67 22.05 2.66 0.09
N THR A 68 22.57 1.55 -0.41
CA THR A 68 22.95 1.42 -1.81
C THR A 68 22.00 0.45 -2.49
N SER A 69 21.39 0.88 -3.60
CA SER A 69 20.49 0.03 -4.37
C SER A 69 21.29 -0.95 -5.22
N GLU A 70 20.60 -1.92 -5.80
CA GLU A 70 21.21 -2.90 -6.70
C GLU A 70 21.84 -2.28 -7.94
N ASN A 71 21.44 -1.03 -8.29
CA ASN A 71 22.06 -0.29 -9.37
C ASN A 71 23.25 0.55 -8.91
N ASN A 72 23.75 0.26 -7.72
CA ASN A 72 24.88 0.96 -7.11
C ASN A 72 24.63 2.45 -6.95
N ARG A 73 23.38 2.82 -6.67
CA ARG A 73 22.99 4.20 -6.43
C ARG A 73 22.54 4.37 -5.00
N ARG A 74 22.80 5.56 -4.45
CA ARG A 74 22.34 5.89 -3.11
C ARG A 74 20.82 5.99 -3.13
N ALA A 75 20.17 5.30 -2.20
CA ALA A 75 18.71 5.27 -2.13
C ALA A 75 18.25 5.23 -0.69
N LYS A 76 17.07 5.78 -0.45
CA LYS A 76 16.45 5.77 0.86
C LYS A 76 15.56 4.52 0.96
N PHE A 77 15.90 3.64 1.90
CA PHE A 77 15.18 2.38 2.10
C PHE A 77 14.20 2.54 3.25
N TYR A 78 13.00 2.04 3.06
CA TYR A 78 11.92 2.12 4.04
C TYR A 78 11.65 0.75 4.64
N ARG A 79 11.35 0.73 5.92
CA ARG A 79 10.92 -0.48 6.63
C ARG A 79 9.79 -0.15 7.56
N LEU A 80 8.99 -1.16 7.93
CA LEU A 80 7.92 -0.95 8.88
C LEU A 80 8.47 -0.79 10.29
N THR A 81 7.89 0.15 11.01
CA THR A 81 8.09 0.24 12.46
C THR A 81 7.10 -0.69 13.15
N ALA A 82 7.23 -0.85 14.48
CA ALA A 82 6.23 -1.60 15.24
C ALA A 82 4.85 -0.99 15.10
N ALA A 83 4.78 0.36 15.10
CA ALA A 83 3.50 1.05 14.88
C ALA A 83 2.96 0.80 13.47
N GLY A 84 3.85 0.72 12.47
CA GLY A 84 3.44 0.41 11.12
C GLY A 84 2.85 -0.99 11.00
N ARG A 85 3.42 -1.96 11.69
CA ARG A 85 2.88 -3.32 11.70
C ARG A 85 1.50 -3.38 12.33
N ARG A 86 1.30 -2.65 13.44
CA ARG A 86 -0.02 -2.58 14.05
C ARG A 86 -1.04 -1.96 13.12
N ARG A 87 -0.67 -0.84 12.49
CA ARG A 87 -1.55 -0.15 11.57
C ARG A 87 -1.92 -1.07 10.40
N LEU A 88 -0.95 -1.81 9.87
CA LEU A 88 -1.20 -2.75 8.78
C LEU A 88 -2.23 -3.80 9.19
N ARG A 89 -2.11 -4.36 10.38
CA ARG A 89 -3.08 -5.35 10.86
C ARG A 89 -4.47 -4.76 11.02
N GLU A 90 -4.55 -3.59 11.64
CA GLU A 90 -5.84 -2.93 11.87
C GLU A 90 -6.53 -2.59 10.56
N GLU A 91 -5.79 -2.05 9.61
CA GLU A 91 -6.39 -1.67 8.33
C GLU A 91 -6.72 -2.88 7.48
N THR A 92 -5.93 -3.94 7.57
CA THR A 92 -6.24 -5.19 6.89
C THR A 92 -7.56 -5.76 7.41
N ASP A 93 -7.75 -5.79 8.72
CA ASP A 93 -8.98 -6.28 9.31
C ASP A 93 -10.17 -5.43 8.91
N GLY A 94 -10.01 -4.12 8.92
CA GLY A 94 -11.07 -3.20 8.52
C GLY A 94 -11.44 -3.37 7.06
N TRP A 95 -10.43 -3.53 6.21
CA TRP A 95 -10.67 -3.73 4.78
C TRP A 95 -11.39 -5.04 4.50
N GLN A 96 -10.99 -6.12 5.18
CA GLN A 96 -11.62 -7.42 4.99
C GLN A 96 -13.08 -7.40 5.42
N LYS A 97 -13.39 -6.71 6.52
CA LYS A 97 -14.77 -6.54 6.94
C LYS A 97 -15.58 -5.75 5.91
N LEU A 98 -14.98 -4.68 5.40
CA LEU A 98 -15.65 -3.87 4.39
C LEU A 98 -15.92 -4.67 3.12
N VAL A 99 -14.95 -5.45 2.66
CA VAL A 99 -15.13 -6.29 1.47
C VAL A 99 -16.27 -7.28 1.67
N THR A 100 -16.34 -7.90 2.84
CA THR A 100 -17.40 -8.86 3.15
C THR A 100 -18.79 -8.20 3.10
N VAL A 101 -18.92 -7.03 3.74
CA VAL A 101 -20.17 -6.30 3.76
C VAL A 101 -20.56 -5.82 2.37
N MET A 102 -19.61 -5.26 1.64
CA MET A 102 -19.88 -4.73 0.30
C MET A 102 -20.25 -5.85 -0.66
N THR A 103 -19.57 -6.98 -0.56
CA THR A 103 -19.87 -8.12 -1.43
C THR A 103 -21.29 -8.62 -1.18
N ALA A 104 -21.69 -8.74 0.09
CA ALA A 104 -23.03 -9.16 0.43
C ALA A 104 -24.07 -8.15 -0.06
N ALA A 105 -23.82 -6.86 0.15
CA ALA A 105 -24.73 -5.81 -0.25
C ALA A 105 -24.95 -5.78 -1.77
N LEU A 106 -23.86 -5.86 -2.52
CA LEU A 106 -23.92 -5.76 -3.97
C LEU A 106 -24.54 -7.01 -4.62
N ASN A 107 -24.49 -8.14 -3.94
CA ASN A 107 -25.06 -9.38 -4.43
C ASN A 107 -26.46 -9.66 -3.88
N ALA A 108 -26.98 -8.78 -3.04
CA ALA A 108 -28.32 -8.99 -2.46
C ALA A 108 -29.40 -8.90 -3.52
N THR A 109 -30.43 -9.72 -3.36
CA THR A 109 -31.59 -9.72 -4.25
C THR A 109 -32.84 -9.35 -3.45
N PRO A 110 -33.93 -8.93 -4.14
CA PRO A 110 -35.15 -8.57 -3.41
C PRO A 110 -35.72 -9.70 -2.54
N GLU A 111 -35.46 -10.92 -2.94
CA GLU A 111 -35.96 -12.08 -2.22
C GLU A 111 -35.32 -12.26 -0.86
N GLU A 112 -34.15 -11.67 -0.66
CA GLU A 112 -33.40 -11.79 0.58
C GLU A 112 -33.81 -10.75 1.62
N LEU A 113 -34.65 -9.81 1.25
CA LEU A 113 -34.97 -8.69 2.14
C LEU A 113 -36.36 -8.80 2.76
#